data_a82dfae7e6bb853e449480db9d7ad712
#
_entry.id   a82dfae7e6bb853e449480db9d7ad712
#
_cell.length_a   1.000
_cell.length_b   1.000
_cell.length_c   1.000
_cell.angle_alpha   90.00
_cell.angle_beta   90.00
_cell.angle_gamma   90.00
#
_symmetry.space_group_name_H-M   'P 1'
#
loop_
_entity.id
_entity.type
_entity.pdbx_description
1 polymer ?
#
loop_
_entity_poly.entity_id
_entity_poly.type
_entity_poly.pdbx_seq_one_letter_code
_entity_poly.pdbx_strand_id
1 'polypeptide(L)'
;MASRAPRSRYSTVAIILHWTIALLLIGNLAAGMLFERIEDADKSLYFTLVQLHKSTGLTVLALSVLRLAWRLTNPPPPYPDHMTPAERALAKLSHWGFYGLMLAMPLSGWAMTSVSKIKFPMLWFGLFEVPPLPVPGGWDYYYLHGVLGWVTVALIALHVAAALKHHYFDRDGVFARMWPGAS
;
A
#
# COMPACT_ATOMS: atom_id res chain seq x y z
N MET A 1 6.64 -12.94 -35.60
CA MET A 1 6.31 -12.32 -34.30
C MET A 1 7.19 -11.08 -34.13
N ALA A 2 6.64 -9.87 -34.22
CA ALA A 2 7.41 -8.64 -34.02
C ALA A 2 7.83 -8.52 -32.56
N SER A 3 9.11 -8.56 -32.28
CA SER A 3 9.68 -8.29 -30.95
C SER A 3 9.39 -6.83 -30.58
N ARG A 4 8.45 -6.64 -29.65
CA ARG A 4 8.13 -5.30 -29.13
C ARG A 4 9.33 -4.80 -28.36
N ALA A 5 9.92 -3.67 -28.77
CA ALA A 5 11.03 -3.04 -28.06
C ALA A 5 10.71 -2.90 -26.56
N PRO A 6 11.68 -3.15 -25.66
CA PRO A 6 11.45 -3.05 -24.21
C PRO A 6 10.98 -1.63 -23.86
N ARG A 7 9.90 -1.54 -23.09
CA ARG A 7 9.36 -0.25 -22.65
C ARG A 7 10.36 0.45 -21.73
N SER A 8 10.65 1.71 -22.01
CA SER A 8 11.51 2.54 -21.14
C SER A 8 10.80 3.01 -19.86
N ARG A 9 9.46 3.01 -19.85
CA ARG A 9 8.60 3.51 -18.74
C ARG A 9 7.50 2.52 -18.37
N TYR A 10 6.96 2.69 -17.17
CA TYR A 10 5.73 2.00 -16.76
C TYR A 10 4.53 2.45 -17.60
N SER A 11 3.53 1.60 -17.72
CA SER A 11 2.27 1.96 -18.38
C SER A 11 1.52 3.01 -17.55
N THR A 12 0.71 3.83 -18.21
CA THR A 12 -0.14 4.83 -17.56
C THR A 12 -1.01 4.23 -16.45
N VAL A 13 -1.58 3.02 -16.69
CA VAL A 13 -2.37 2.30 -15.68
C VAL A 13 -1.53 1.98 -14.45
N ALA A 14 -0.29 1.48 -14.62
CA ALA A 14 0.59 1.18 -13.50
C ALA A 14 0.98 2.44 -12.70
N ILE A 15 1.16 3.58 -13.39
CA ILE A 15 1.47 4.88 -12.77
C ILE A 15 0.25 5.38 -11.97
N ILE A 16 -0.93 5.37 -12.56
CA ILE A 16 -2.17 5.81 -11.88
C ILE A 16 -2.42 4.96 -10.64
N LEU A 17 -2.41 3.63 -10.77
CA LEU A 17 -2.60 2.73 -9.64
C LEU A 17 -1.54 2.94 -8.54
N HIS A 18 -0.28 3.19 -8.93
CA HIS A 18 0.78 3.47 -7.96
C HIS A 18 0.49 4.69 -7.12
N TRP A 19 0.26 5.83 -7.76
CA TRP A 19 0.09 7.09 -7.05
C TRP A 19 -1.22 7.13 -6.27
N THR A 20 -2.31 6.57 -6.81
CA THR A 20 -3.57 6.46 -6.08
C THR A 20 -3.41 5.62 -4.80
N ILE A 21 -2.79 4.43 -4.91
CA ILE A 21 -2.54 3.58 -3.74
C ILE A 21 -1.59 4.29 -2.77
N ALA A 22 -0.52 4.93 -3.23
CA ALA A 22 0.44 5.62 -2.37
C ALA A 22 -0.22 6.74 -1.55
N LEU A 23 -1.04 7.58 -2.18
CA LEU A 23 -1.77 8.66 -1.48
C LEU A 23 -2.76 8.11 -0.45
N LEU A 24 -3.57 7.12 -0.83
CA LEU A 24 -4.54 6.50 0.07
C LEU A 24 -3.84 5.78 1.24
N LEU A 25 -2.76 5.05 0.96
CA LEU A 25 -2.01 4.31 1.98
C LEU A 25 -1.34 5.25 2.98
N ILE A 26 -0.63 6.30 2.51
CA ILE A 26 0.05 7.27 3.37
C ILE A 26 -0.97 8.01 4.24
N GLY A 27 -2.07 8.48 3.65
CA GLY A 27 -3.15 9.15 4.40
C GLY A 27 -3.78 8.23 5.44
N ASN A 28 -4.00 6.97 5.09
CA ASN A 28 -4.59 5.98 5.99
C ASN A 28 -3.65 5.59 7.16
N LEU A 29 -2.35 5.47 6.89
CA LEU A 29 -1.33 5.26 7.93
C LEU A 29 -1.28 6.45 8.89
N ALA A 30 -1.23 7.68 8.37
CA ALA A 30 -1.23 8.90 9.18
C ALA A 30 -2.49 8.98 10.07
N ALA A 31 -3.66 8.67 9.53
CA ALA A 31 -4.91 8.62 10.32
C ALA A 31 -4.82 7.58 11.44
N GLY A 32 -4.33 6.36 11.15
CA GLY A 32 -4.16 5.30 12.15
C GLY A 32 -3.25 5.68 13.31
N MET A 33 -2.18 6.44 13.05
CA MET A 33 -1.25 6.92 14.08
C MET A 33 -1.84 8.03 14.98
N LEU A 34 -2.92 8.65 14.57
CA LEU A 34 -3.56 9.74 15.31
C LEU A 34 -4.77 9.29 16.14
N PHE A 35 -5.23 8.03 15.99
CA PHE A 35 -6.49 7.57 16.59
C PHE A 35 -6.55 7.76 18.10
N GLU A 36 -5.52 7.37 18.85
CA GLU A 36 -5.51 7.51 20.32
C GLU A 36 -5.72 8.97 20.75
N ARG A 37 -5.03 9.91 20.09
CA ARG A 37 -5.15 11.34 20.39
C ARG A 37 -6.52 11.90 20.04
N ILE A 38 -7.14 11.41 18.97
CA ILE A 38 -8.46 11.87 18.51
C ILE A 38 -9.55 11.28 19.40
N GLU A 39 -9.43 10.03 19.84
CA GLU A 39 -10.39 9.38 20.73
C GLU A 39 -10.54 10.14 22.06
N ASP A 40 -9.41 10.59 22.62
CA ASP A 40 -9.38 11.38 23.85
C ASP A 40 -10.01 12.77 23.69
N ALA A 41 -9.87 13.37 22.51
CA ALA A 41 -10.32 14.74 22.24
C ALA A 41 -11.79 14.80 21.76
N ASP A 42 -12.20 13.91 20.85
CA ASP A 42 -13.53 13.90 20.23
C ASP A 42 -13.91 12.49 19.75
N LYS A 43 -14.77 11.82 20.52
CA LYS A 43 -15.25 10.47 20.20
C LYS A 43 -16.06 10.40 18.92
N SER A 44 -16.82 11.42 18.56
CA SER A 44 -17.62 11.43 17.32
C SER A 44 -16.72 11.47 16.10
N LEU A 45 -15.72 12.35 16.12
CA LEU A 45 -14.71 12.45 15.09
C LEU A 45 -13.91 11.14 14.98
N TYR A 46 -13.51 10.55 16.12
CA TYR A 46 -12.82 9.26 16.16
C TYR A 46 -13.60 8.17 15.41
N PHE A 47 -14.88 7.97 15.73
CA PHE A 47 -15.71 6.96 15.05
C PHE A 47 -15.82 7.21 13.54
N THR A 48 -15.96 8.45 13.13
CA THR A 48 -16.00 8.84 11.71
C THR A 48 -14.71 8.48 11.01
N LEU A 49 -13.57 8.83 11.61
CA LEU A 49 -12.24 8.55 11.04
C LEU A 49 -11.91 7.06 11.02
N VAL A 50 -12.32 6.29 12.02
CA VAL A 50 -12.18 4.83 12.04
C VAL A 50 -12.96 4.19 10.89
N GLN A 51 -14.19 4.63 10.63
CA GLN A 51 -14.96 4.12 9.48
C GLN A 51 -14.32 4.49 8.16
N LEU A 52 -13.83 5.72 8.02
CA LEU A 52 -13.11 6.15 6.83
C LEU A 52 -11.81 5.35 6.63
N HIS A 53 -11.06 5.08 7.71
CA HIS A 53 -9.86 4.25 7.70
C HIS A 53 -10.15 2.83 7.23
N LYS A 54 -11.20 2.19 7.74
CA LYS A 54 -11.63 0.86 7.31
C LYS A 54 -11.99 0.84 5.82
N SER A 55 -12.79 1.80 5.37
CA SER A 55 -13.22 1.92 3.98
C SER A 55 -12.03 2.15 3.03
N THR A 56 -11.13 3.06 3.40
CA THR A 56 -9.91 3.34 2.65
C THR A 56 -8.99 2.12 2.62
N GLY A 57 -8.85 1.41 3.74
CA GLY A 57 -8.06 0.17 3.82
C GLY A 57 -8.55 -0.91 2.86
N LEU A 58 -9.87 -1.15 2.80
CA LEU A 58 -10.46 -2.07 1.82
C LEU A 58 -10.27 -1.61 0.37
N THR A 59 -10.36 -0.31 0.12
CA THR A 59 -10.10 0.26 -1.20
C THR A 59 -8.64 0.05 -1.61
N VAL A 60 -7.69 0.27 -0.70
CA VAL A 60 -6.27 -0.04 -0.93
C VAL A 60 -6.08 -1.53 -1.22
N LEU A 61 -6.74 -2.44 -0.49
CA LEU A 61 -6.71 -3.87 -0.76
C LEU A 61 -7.16 -4.19 -2.19
N ALA A 62 -8.33 -3.70 -2.59
CA ALA A 62 -8.90 -3.94 -3.92
C ALA A 62 -7.98 -3.39 -5.03
N LEU A 63 -7.50 -2.15 -4.89
CA LEU A 63 -6.58 -1.53 -5.85
C LEU A 63 -5.24 -2.26 -5.91
N SER A 64 -4.76 -2.81 -4.78
CA SER A 64 -3.50 -3.57 -4.73
C SER A 64 -3.62 -4.91 -5.45
N VAL A 65 -4.75 -5.59 -5.31
CA VAL A 65 -5.07 -6.81 -6.10
C VAL A 65 -5.10 -6.48 -7.59
N LEU A 66 -5.79 -5.41 -7.99
CA LEU A 66 -5.84 -4.95 -9.38
C LEU A 66 -4.45 -4.61 -9.92
N ARG A 67 -3.63 -3.92 -9.11
CA ARG A 67 -2.26 -3.57 -9.47
C ARG A 67 -1.37 -4.80 -9.62
N LEU A 68 -1.52 -5.78 -8.74
CA LEU A 68 -0.80 -7.04 -8.84
C LEU A 68 -1.19 -7.81 -10.11
N ALA A 69 -2.48 -7.93 -10.39
CA ALA A 69 -2.99 -8.57 -11.61
C ALA A 69 -2.46 -7.84 -12.88
N TRP A 70 -2.50 -6.49 -12.86
CA TRP A 70 -1.92 -5.70 -13.95
C TRP A 70 -0.42 -5.96 -14.15
N ARG A 71 0.35 -6.02 -13.07
CA ARG A 71 1.79 -6.30 -13.12
C ARG A 71 2.13 -7.68 -13.67
N LEU A 72 1.33 -8.70 -13.35
CA LEU A 72 1.53 -10.07 -13.84
C LEU A 72 1.32 -10.17 -15.36
N THR A 73 0.42 -9.35 -15.92
CA THR A 73 0.13 -9.31 -17.36
C THR A 73 0.91 -8.24 -18.11
N ASN A 74 1.48 -7.24 -17.41
CA ASN A 74 2.25 -6.13 -17.97
C ASN A 74 3.61 -6.01 -17.26
N PRO A 75 4.63 -6.74 -17.68
CA PRO A 75 5.95 -6.72 -17.05
C PRO A 75 6.51 -5.30 -16.92
N PRO A 76 7.19 -4.98 -15.81
CA PRO A 76 7.83 -3.69 -15.62
C PRO A 76 8.97 -3.48 -16.61
N PRO A 77 9.40 -2.23 -16.84
CA PRO A 77 10.62 -1.94 -17.59
C PRO A 77 11.84 -2.64 -16.97
N PRO A 78 12.84 -3.03 -17.79
CA PRO A 78 14.07 -3.62 -17.26
C PRO A 78 14.80 -2.63 -16.35
N TYR A 79 15.57 -3.17 -15.40
CA TYR A 79 16.45 -2.35 -14.57
C TYR A 79 17.53 -1.68 -15.42
N PRO A 80 18.01 -0.48 -15.05
CA PRO A 80 19.16 0.13 -15.71
C PRO A 80 20.40 -0.77 -15.63
N ASP A 81 21.23 -0.75 -16.69
CA ASP A 81 22.39 -1.64 -16.80
C ASP A 81 23.46 -1.37 -15.72
N HIS A 82 23.61 -0.12 -15.29
CA HIS A 82 24.56 0.31 -14.25
C HIS A 82 24.15 -0.09 -12.82
N MET A 83 22.90 -0.50 -12.57
CA MET A 83 22.50 -0.98 -11.25
C MET A 83 23.29 -2.23 -10.86
N THR A 84 23.84 -2.19 -9.64
CA THR A 84 24.51 -3.35 -9.06
C THR A 84 23.56 -4.52 -8.82
N PRO A 85 24.05 -5.76 -8.75
CA PRO A 85 23.21 -6.91 -8.40
C PRO A 85 22.49 -6.74 -7.05
N ALA A 86 23.14 -6.12 -6.07
CA ALA A 86 22.56 -5.84 -4.75
C ALA A 86 21.39 -4.85 -4.84
N GLU A 87 21.53 -3.74 -5.58
CA GLU A 87 20.46 -2.77 -5.78
C GLU A 87 19.26 -3.40 -6.50
N ARG A 88 19.48 -4.23 -7.53
CA ARG A 88 18.41 -4.97 -8.22
C ARG A 88 17.69 -5.93 -7.27
N ALA A 89 18.43 -6.63 -6.41
CA ALA A 89 17.85 -7.55 -5.42
C ALA A 89 17.03 -6.79 -4.39
N LEU A 90 17.52 -5.68 -3.83
CA LEU A 90 16.81 -4.83 -2.88
C LEU A 90 15.55 -4.21 -3.50
N ALA A 91 15.63 -3.71 -4.73
CA ALA A 91 14.47 -3.19 -5.45
C ALA A 91 13.39 -4.27 -5.64
N LYS A 92 13.79 -5.48 -6.02
CA LYS A 92 12.89 -6.62 -6.18
C LYS A 92 12.24 -7.02 -4.85
N LEU A 93 13.03 -7.12 -3.77
CA LEU A 93 12.56 -7.45 -2.44
C LEU A 93 11.58 -6.39 -1.92
N SER A 94 11.91 -5.10 -2.06
CA SER A 94 11.05 -3.98 -1.66
C SER A 94 9.70 -4.03 -2.39
N HIS A 95 9.70 -4.21 -3.71
CA HIS A 95 8.46 -4.26 -4.47
C HIS A 95 7.56 -5.44 -4.08
N TRP A 96 8.13 -6.64 -3.88
CA TRP A 96 7.35 -7.79 -3.44
C TRP A 96 6.92 -7.65 -1.97
N GLY A 97 7.77 -7.06 -1.13
CA GLY A 97 7.43 -6.69 0.24
C GLY A 97 6.21 -5.78 0.31
N PHE A 98 6.14 -4.75 -0.56
CA PHE A 98 4.95 -3.91 -0.66
C PHE A 98 3.71 -4.70 -1.05
N TYR A 99 3.76 -5.59 -2.04
CA TYR A 99 2.59 -6.40 -2.38
C TYR A 99 2.14 -7.26 -1.21
N GLY A 100 3.07 -7.89 -0.50
CA GLY A 100 2.75 -8.65 0.72
C GLY A 100 2.07 -7.78 1.79
N LEU A 101 2.64 -6.61 2.10
CA LEU A 101 2.10 -5.69 3.10
C LEU A 101 0.76 -5.07 2.69
N MET A 102 0.60 -4.67 1.44
CA MET A 102 -0.66 -4.09 0.95
C MET A 102 -1.83 -5.10 0.95
N LEU A 103 -1.54 -6.41 0.99
CA LEU A 103 -2.55 -7.44 1.23
C LEU A 103 -2.70 -7.74 2.72
N ALA A 104 -1.60 -8.01 3.42
CA ALA A 104 -1.61 -8.46 4.82
C ALA A 104 -2.18 -7.39 5.77
N MET A 105 -1.82 -6.11 5.57
CA MET A 105 -2.22 -5.04 6.46
C MET A 105 -3.74 -4.77 6.44
N PRO A 106 -4.41 -4.56 5.30
CA PRO A 106 -5.88 -4.41 5.30
C PRO A 106 -6.61 -5.68 5.75
N LEU A 107 -6.09 -6.87 5.41
CA LEU A 107 -6.68 -8.13 5.87
C LEU A 107 -6.56 -8.30 7.38
N SER A 108 -5.45 -7.90 8.01
CA SER A 108 -5.31 -7.92 9.48
C SER A 108 -6.28 -6.95 10.16
N GLY A 109 -6.49 -5.76 9.60
CA GLY A 109 -7.48 -4.80 10.09
C GLY A 109 -8.92 -5.31 9.94
N TRP A 110 -9.23 -5.98 8.84
CA TRP A 110 -10.52 -6.63 8.64
C TRP A 110 -10.72 -7.79 9.63
N ALA A 111 -9.71 -8.64 9.82
CA ALA A 111 -9.72 -9.71 10.83
C ALA A 111 -9.92 -9.16 12.24
N MET A 112 -9.20 -8.10 12.62
CA MET A 112 -9.34 -7.40 13.90
C MET A 112 -10.80 -6.96 14.13
N THR A 113 -11.44 -6.34 13.13
CA THR A 113 -12.84 -5.93 13.22
C THR A 113 -13.77 -7.14 13.36
N SER A 114 -13.47 -8.24 12.67
CA SER A 114 -14.31 -9.44 12.64
C SER A 114 -14.36 -10.20 13.98
N VAL A 115 -13.25 -10.19 14.74
CA VAL A 115 -13.17 -10.83 16.07
C VAL A 115 -13.45 -9.87 17.23
N SER A 116 -13.63 -8.59 16.96
CA SER A 116 -13.88 -7.57 17.99
C SER A 116 -15.13 -7.90 18.80
N LYS A 117 -15.04 -7.75 20.15
CA LYS A 117 -16.17 -7.85 21.05
C LYS A 117 -17.16 -6.70 20.86
N ILE A 118 -16.66 -5.54 20.50
CA ILE A 118 -17.46 -4.37 20.16
C ILE A 118 -17.94 -4.53 18.71
N LYS A 119 -19.22 -4.86 18.55
CA LYS A 119 -19.84 -5.05 17.24
C LYS A 119 -20.10 -3.69 16.58
N PHE A 120 -19.09 -3.16 15.92
CA PHE A 120 -19.19 -1.95 15.13
C PHE A 120 -19.19 -2.33 13.63
N PRO A 121 -20.28 -2.08 12.89
CA PRO A 121 -20.40 -2.52 11.51
C PRO A 121 -19.26 -1.97 10.66
N MET A 122 -18.74 -2.78 9.76
CA MET A 122 -17.73 -2.35 8.80
C MET A 122 -18.44 -1.88 7.54
N LEU A 123 -18.73 -0.56 7.48
CA LEU A 123 -19.42 0.04 6.33
C LEU A 123 -18.37 0.52 5.31
N TRP A 124 -18.51 0.12 4.05
CA TRP A 124 -17.69 0.68 2.98
C TRP A 124 -18.27 2.01 2.52
N PHE A 125 -17.67 3.11 2.97
CA PHE A 125 -18.12 4.50 2.76
C PHE A 125 -19.62 4.73 3.03
N GLY A 126 -20.20 3.98 3.96
CA GLY A 126 -21.63 4.07 4.29
C GLY A 126 -22.57 3.42 3.28
N LEU A 127 -22.06 2.82 2.21
CA LEU A 127 -22.88 2.28 1.12
C LEU A 127 -23.43 0.87 1.41
N PHE A 128 -22.61 0.01 1.99
CA PHE A 128 -22.98 -1.36 2.35
C PHE A 128 -22.09 -1.90 3.47
N GLU A 129 -22.61 -2.88 4.19
CA GLU A 129 -21.88 -3.56 5.24
C GLU A 129 -21.00 -4.67 4.64
N VAL A 130 -19.73 -4.67 5.04
CA VAL A 130 -18.77 -5.70 4.66
C VAL A 130 -18.86 -6.85 5.67
N PRO A 131 -19.14 -8.09 5.24
CA PRO A 131 -19.30 -9.21 6.13
C PRO A 131 -17.99 -9.52 6.91
N PRO A 132 -18.08 -10.08 8.13
CA PRO A 132 -16.89 -10.46 8.88
C PRO A 132 -16.11 -11.58 8.17
N LEU A 133 -14.79 -11.56 8.31
CA LEU A 133 -13.94 -12.67 7.87
C LEU A 133 -14.10 -13.87 8.80
N PRO A 134 -14.16 -15.09 8.27
CA PRO A 134 -14.14 -16.32 9.07
C PRO A 134 -12.72 -16.64 9.53
N VAL A 135 -12.21 -15.88 10.49
CA VAL A 135 -10.85 -16.02 11.01
C VAL A 135 -10.86 -16.65 12.41
N PRO A 136 -9.84 -17.44 12.78
CA PRO A 136 -9.76 -18.05 14.11
C PRO A 136 -9.65 -16.99 15.19
N GLY A 137 -10.33 -17.22 16.32
CA GLY A 137 -10.12 -16.43 17.54
C GLY A 137 -8.77 -16.76 18.21
N GLY A 138 -8.43 -15.98 19.25
CA GLY A 138 -7.22 -16.24 20.07
C GLY A 138 -5.94 -15.58 19.56
N TRP A 139 -5.96 -14.95 18.40
CA TRP A 139 -4.85 -14.14 17.88
C TRP A 139 -5.05 -12.68 18.21
N ASP A 140 -3.96 -11.99 18.57
CA ASP A 140 -3.97 -10.53 18.74
C ASP A 140 -3.81 -9.83 17.38
N TYR A 141 -4.93 -9.69 16.67
CA TYR A 141 -4.97 -8.99 15.39
C TYR A 141 -4.71 -7.48 15.52
N TYR A 142 -4.98 -6.89 16.69
CA TYR A 142 -4.68 -5.49 16.97
C TYR A 142 -3.16 -5.27 16.97
N TYR A 143 -2.43 -6.10 17.73
CA TYR A 143 -0.98 -6.07 17.75
C TYR A 143 -0.37 -6.34 16.36
N LEU A 144 -0.88 -7.37 15.68
CA LEU A 144 -0.42 -7.71 14.33
C LEU A 144 -0.61 -6.54 13.36
N HIS A 145 -1.79 -5.90 13.36
CA HIS A 145 -2.08 -4.75 12.49
C HIS A 145 -1.13 -3.58 12.79
N GLY A 146 -0.89 -3.27 14.07
CA GLY A 146 0.05 -2.24 14.49
C GLY A 146 1.49 -2.51 14.03
N VAL A 147 1.99 -3.75 14.18
CA VAL A 147 3.32 -4.15 13.71
C VAL A 147 3.44 -4.02 12.19
N LEU A 148 2.44 -4.51 11.43
CA LEU A 148 2.42 -4.37 9.98
C LEU A 148 2.38 -2.91 9.54
N GLY A 149 1.69 -2.04 10.31
CA GLY A 149 1.69 -0.60 10.10
C GLY A 149 3.08 0.00 10.16
N TRP A 150 3.82 -0.27 11.23
CA TRP A 150 5.19 0.23 11.40
C TRP A 150 6.17 -0.33 10.37
N VAL A 151 6.05 -1.62 10.02
CA VAL A 151 6.85 -2.23 8.94
C VAL A 151 6.56 -1.55 7.60
N THR A 152 5.29 -1.21 7.34
CA THR A 152 4.90 -0.48 6.12
C THR A 152 5.50 0.92 6.08
N VAL A 153 5.47 1.66 7.20
CA VAL A 153 6.12 2.98 7.32
C VAL A 153 7.62 2.89 7.03
N ALA A 154 8.31 1.93 7.65
CA ALA A 154 9.74 1.73 7.42
C ALA A 154 10.05 1.41 5.96
N LEU A 155 9.26 0.55 5.32
CA LEU A 155 9.44 0.20 3.90
C LEU A 155 9.16 1.39 2.98
N ILE A 156 8.15 2.23 3.27
CA ILE A 156 7.88 3.48 2.53
C ILE A 156 9.08 4.42 2.64
N ALA A 157 9.61 4.62 3.85
CA ALA A 157 10.77 5.49 4.05
C ALA A 157 11.99 5.02 3.24
N LEU A 158 12.30 3.72 3.26
CA LEU A 158 13.37 3.13 2.46
C LEU A 158 13.12 3.26 0.95
N HIS A 159 11.89 3.04 0.51
CA HIS A 159 11.50 3.16 -0.91
C HIS A 159 11.65 4.60 -1.42
N VAL A 160 11.17 5.56 -0.65
CA VAL A 160 11.31 6.99 -1.00
C VAL A 160 12.79 7.40 -0.99
N ALA A 161 13.57 7.00 0.02
CA ALA A 161 14.99 7.30 0.09
C ALA A 161 15.75 6.71 -1.12
N ALA A 162 15.45 5.47 -1.53
CA ALA A 162 16.04 4.87 -2.73
C ALA A 162 15.64 5.62 -4.01
N ALA A 163 14.36 6.02 -4.14
CA ALA A 163 13.90 6.79 -5.29
C ALA A 163 14.59 8.17 -5.38
N LEU A 164 14.79 8.84 -4.24
CA LEU A 164 15.52 10.12 -4.17
C LEU A 164 17.01 9.93 -4.46
N LYS A 165 17.64 8.83 -3.99
CA LYS A 165 19.01 8.48 -4.36
C LYS A 165 19.15 8.38 -5.88
N HIS A 166 18.30 7.61 -6.55
CA HIS A 166 18.30 7.47 -8.00
C HIS A 166 18.06 8.79 -8.73
N HIS A 167 17.24 9.67 -8.16
CA HIS A 167 16.93 10.98 -8.78
C HIS A 167 18.08 11.98 -8.64
N TYR A 168 18.63 12.17 -7.44
CA TYR A 168 19.60 13.25 -7.15
C TYR A 168 21.07 12.83 -7.31
N PHE A 169 21.40 11.59 -6.94
CA PHE A 169 22.78 11.10 -6.93
C PHE A 169 23.11 10.30 -8.20
N ASP A 170 22.33 9.26 -8.49
CA ASP A 170 22.60 8.37 -9.64
C ASP A 170 22.15 9.02 -10.97
N ARG A 171 21.13 9.85 -10.95
CA ARG A 171 20.56 10.57 -12.11
C ARG A 171 20.23 9.67 -13.29
N ASP A 172 19.71 8.49 -12.98
CA ASP A 172 19.56 7.37 -13.93
C ASP A 172 18.16 7.24 -14.55
N GLY A 173 17.29 8.19 -14.25
CA GLY A 173 15.92 8.23 -14.75
C GLY A 173 14.96 7.22 -14.12
N VAL A 174 15.38 6.38 -13.16
CA VAL A 174 14.50 5.39 -12.49
C VAL A 174 13.27 6.07 -11.88
N PHE A 175 13.45 7.19 -11.20
CA PHE A 175 12.36 7.99 -10.63
C PHE A 175 11.38 8.46 -11.72
N ALA A 176 11.88 8.99 -12.82
CA ALA A 176 11.07 9.52 -13.92
C ALA A 176 10.20 8.45 -14.60
N ARG A 177 10.59 7.16 -14.55
CA ARG A 177 9.80 6.05 -15.12
C ARG A 177 8.43 5.90 -14.49
N MET A 178 8.24 6.34 -13.23
CA MET A 178 6.99 6.27 -12.48
C MET A 178 6.35 7.66 -12.26
N TRP A 179 7.01 8.74 -12.71
CA TRP A 179 6.48 10.09 -12.54
C TRP A 179 5.38 10.39 -13.55
N PRO A 180 4.20 10.93 -13.11
CA PRO A 180 3.14 11.35 -14.03
C PRO A 180 3.63 12.45 -14.97
N GLY A 181 3.37 12.34 -16.28
CA GLY A 181 3.67 13.38 -17.26
C GLY A 181 5.14 13.55 -17.64
N ALA A 182 6.09 12.77 -17.12
CA ALA A 182 7.45 12.78 -17.66
C ALA A 182 7.43 12.21 -19.09
N SER A 183 7.86 12.96 -20.07
CA SER A 183 8.02 12.58 -21.48
C SER A 183 9.37 11.89 -21.69
#